data_565dad00af9b617c9ca784256bc337ff
#
_entry.id   565dad00af9b617c9ca784256bc337ff
#
_cell.length_a   1.000
_cell.length_b   1.000
_cell.length_c   1.000
_cell.angle_alpha   90.00
_cell.angle_beta   90.00
_cell.angle_gamma   90.00
#
_symmetry.space_group_name_H-M   'P 1'
#
loop_
_entity.id
_entity.type
_entity.pdbx_description
1 polymer ?
#
loop_
_entity_poly.entity_id
_entity_poly.type
_entity_poly.pdbx_seq_one_letter_code
_entity_poly.pdbx_strand_id
1 'polypeptide(L)'
;ILQLLLLVGVFFAPRIFKITELIKTPPKLEASQKICDYIFYFAWKGGDWAIGVFFLIVVLFIIRKWNKTYMFNRGNYYKQYRYGWYRICSKILGYSECNLIQVPIYMQFKLVLNDTFDKYNCGEFDKKENDTISVSKSNFSHETDEVNVMISDTYPLSLSQLPEIKKNIPTLLISRNNTNDVNRYDSPELVRCVVNEVRSLNNNIKKVNVYATTNPLNTKNIASSAFKLGGRDNFNEVRVFQQERDGIRKFNNKGIVVYKR
;
A
#
# COMPACT_ATOMS: atom_id res chain seq x y z
N ILE A 1 0.73 17.93 1.25
CA ILE A 1 1.55 18.87 2.07
C ILE A 1 0.68 20.04 2.53
N LEU A 2 -0.02 20.76 1.64
CA LEU A 2 -0.85 21.91 1.99
C LEU A 2 -1.87 21.62 3.12
N GLN A 3 -2.55 20.49 3.08
CA GLN A 3 -3.50 20.10 4.13
C GLN A 3 -2.84 19.88 5.49
N LEU A 4 -1.61 19.36 5.54
CA LEU A 4 -0.87 19.22 6.80
C LEU A 4 -0.41 20.58 7.34
N LEU A 5 0.03 21.48 6.47
CA LEU A 5 0.38 22.86 6.86
C LEU A 5 -0.85 23.61 7.39
N LEU A 6 -2.01 23.42 6.75
CA LEU A 6 -3.29 23.96 7.23
C LEU A 6 -3.62 23.46 8.65
N LEU A 7 -3.49 22.14 8.90
CA LEU A 7 -3.74 21.58 10.24
C LEU A 7 -2.80 22.15 11.30
N VAL A 8 -1.51 22.30 10.98
CA VAL A 8 -0.55 22.95 11.88
C VAL A 8 -0.93 24.42 12.11
N GLY A 9 -1.25 25.18 11.05
CA GLY A 9 -1.65 26.57 11.16
C GLY A 9 -2.89 26.76 12.03
N VAL A 10 -3.93 25.93 11.82
CA VAL A 10 -5.16 25.97 12.59
C VAL A 10 -4.94 25.65 14.07
N PHE A 11 -4.04 24.72 14.38
CA PHE A 11 -3.69 24.37 15.75
C PHE A 11 -3.04 25.54 16.50
N PHE A 12 -2.13 26.28 15.85
CA PHE A 12 -1.41 27.41 16.47
C PHE A 12 -2.16 28.74 16.39
N ALA A 13 -3.13 28.89 15.50
CA ALA A 13 -3.86 30.14 15.30
C ALA A 13 -4.46 30.73 16.58
N PRO A 14 -5.17 29.99 17.46
CA PRO A 14 -5.74 30.54 18.68
C PRO A 14 -4.69 31.16 19.59
N ARG A 15 -3.49 30.57 19.69
CA ARG A 15 -2.39 31.10 20.50
C ARG A 15 -1.77 32.35 19.89
N ILE A 16 -1.62 32.40 18.55
CA ILE A 16 -1.07 33.56 17.85
C ILE A 16 -2.01 34.76 18.02
N PHE A 17 -3.30 34.54 17.90
CA PHE A 17 -4.32 35.59 18.01
C PHE A 17 -4.83 35.81 19.44
N LYS A 18 -4.34 35.05 20.44
CA LYS A 18 -4.74 35.12 21.86
C LYS A 18 -6.25 35.15 22.04
N ILE A 19 -6.93 34.16 21.46
CA ILE A 19 -8.40 34.14 21.39
C ILE A 19 -9.05 34.19 22.77
N THR A 20 -8.46 33.54 23.76
CA THR A 20 -8.98 33.60 25.14
C THR A 20 -8.93 35.00 25.77
N GLU A 21 -7.98 35.82 25.40
CA GLU A 21 -7.90 37.26 25.85
C GLU A 21 -8.98 38.10 25.17
N LEU A 22 -9.39 37.77 23.95
CA LEU A 22 -10.45 38.46 23.23
C LEU A 22 -11.85 38.16 23.80
N ILE A 23 -12.02 37.00 24.43
CA ILE A 23 -13.28 36.62 25.08
C ILE A 23 -13.29 37.16 26.52
N LYS A 24 -13.74 38.39 26.69
CA LYS A 24 -13.71 39.13 27.97
C LYS A 24 -14.59 38.50 29.07
N THR A 25 -15.62 37.79 28.73
CA THR A 25 -16.57 37.17 29.66
C THR A 25 -16.58 35.66 29.52
N PRO A 26 -16.23 34.89 30.59
CA PRO A 26 -16.35 33.43 30.52
C PRO A 26 -17.80 33.02 30.35
N PRO A 27 -18.11 31.97 29.57
CA PRO A 27 -19.44 31.43 29.46
C PRO A 27 -19.89 30.91 30.82
N LYS A 28 -21.09 31.31 31.29
CA LYS A 28 -21.69 30.78 32.52
C LYS A 28 -22.36 29.45 32.23
N LEU A 29 -22.09 28.43 33.04
CA LEU A 29 -22.79 27.16 32.95
C LEU A 29 -24.06 27.21 33.81
N GLU A 30 -25.22 27.10 33.19
CA GLU A 30 -26.51 26.96 33.85
C GLU A 30 -27.05 25.53 33.64
N ALA A 31 -27.94 25.05 34.51
CA ALA A 31 -28.37 23.65 34.56
C ALA A 31 -29.15 23.13 33.33
N SER A 32 -29.55 24.01 32.42
CA SER A 32 -30.34 23.67 31.21
C SER A 32 -29.61 23.88 29.86
N GLN A 33 -28.28 23.89 29.87
CA GLN A 33 -27.48 24.26 28.69
C GLN A 33 -27.29 23.12 27.69
N LYS A 34 -27.11 23.50 26.42
CA LYS A 34 -26.78 22.55 25.34
C LYS A 34 -25.35 22.04 25.46
N ILE A 35 -25.07 20.86 24.92
CA ILE A 35 -23.73 20.26 24.87
C ILE A 35 -22.67 21.24 24.36
N CYS A 36 -23.03 22.09 23.39
CA CYS A 36 -22.13 23.11 22.84
C CYS A 36 -21.60 24.09 23.88
N ASP A 37 -22.42 24.47 24.88
CA ASP A 37 -22.04 25.44 25.92
C ASP A 37 -21.02 24.85 26.87
N TYR A 38 -21.14 23.54 27.18
CA TYR A 38 -20.13 22.81 27.93
C TYR A 38 -18.79 22.73 27.17
N ILE A 39 -18.83 22.40 25.88
CA ILE A 39 -17.64 22.34 25.04
C ILE A 39 -16.94 23.72 25.01
N PHE A 40 -17.72 24.79 24.84
CA PHE A 40 -17.19 26.15 24.82
C PHE A 40 -16.58 26.57 26.18
N TYR A 41 -17.25 26.25 27.28
CA TYR A 41 -16.74 26.49 28.64
C TYR A 41 -15.40 25.78 28.88
N PHE A 42 -15.33 24.48 28.57
CA PHE A 42 -14.09 23.70 28.74
C PHE A 42 -12.98 24.16 27.81
N ALA A 43 -13.30 24.53 26.57
CA ALA A 43 -12.34 25.11 25.63
C ALA A 43 -11.78 26.44 26.14
N TRP A 44 -12.64 27.31 26.65
CA TRP A 44 -12.23 28.58 27.25
C TRP A 44 -11.38 28.37 28.50
N LYS A 45 -11.77 27.48 29.41
CA LYS A 45 -11.01 27.13 30.64
C LYS A 45 -9.65 26.50 30.32
N GLY A 46 -9.57 25.72 29.27
CA GLY A 46 -8.30 25.12 28.79
C GLY A 46 -7.38 26.08 28.06
N GLY A 47 -7.84 27.31 27.79
CA GLY A 47 -7.08 28.33 27.10
C GLY A 47 -6.89 28.09 25.61
N ASP A 48 -5.99 28.89 24.98
CA ASP A 48 -5.76 28.87 23.53
C ASP A 48 -5.32 27.48 23.00
N TRP A 49 -4.67 26.67 23.81
CA TRP A 49 -4.28 25.31 23.45
C TRP A 49 -5.49 24.39 23.26
N ALA A 50 -6.45 24.44 24.18
CA ALA A 50 -7.66 23.63 24.08
C ALA A 50 -8.51 24.04 22.87
N ILE A 51 -8.60 25.34 22.59
CA ILE A 51 -9.27 25.89 21.40
C ILE A 51 -8.53 25.41 20.15
N GLY A 52 -7.19 25.42 20.14
CA GLY A 52 -6.39 24.91 19.02
C GLY A 52 -6.61 23.44 18.73
N VAL A 53 -6.67 22.60 19.77
CA VAL A 53 -7.00 21.16 19.63
C VAL A 53 -8.42 20.98 19.09
N PHE A 54 -9.39 21.74 19.58
CA PHE A 54 -10.76 21.68 19.09
C PHE A 54 -10.85 22.01 17.59
N PHE A 55 -10.24 23.12 17.16
CA PHE A 55 -10.20 23.50 15.76
C PHE A 55 -9.46 22.48 14.89
N LEU A 56 -8.35 21.93 15.39
CA LEU A 56 -7.62 20.86 14.72
C LEU A 56 -8.54 19.67 14.43
N ILE A 57 -9.30 19.20 15.44
CA ILE A 57 -10.21 18.06 15.30
C ILE A 57 -11.31 18.37 14.28
N VAL A 58 -11.94 19.56 14.35
CA VAL A 58 -13.00 19.97 13.43
C VAL A 58 -12.48 20.03 12.00
N VAL A 59 -11.36 20.72 11.77
CA VAL A 59 -10.77 20.86 10.43
C VAL A 59 -10.28 19.51 9.90
N LEU A 60 -9.70 18.67 10.75
CA LEU A 60 -9.30 17.31 10.37
C LEU A 60 -10.53 16.48 9.93
N PHE A 61 -11.64 16.58 10.65
CA PHE A 61 -12.88 15.90 10.29
C PHE A 61 -13.40 16.37 8.92
N ILE A 62 -13.38 17.67 8.65
CA ILE A 62 -13.79 18.25 7.37
C ILE A 62 -12.88 17.75 6.24
N ILE A 63 -11.55 17.80 6.44
CA ILE A 63 -10.56 17.32 5.48
C ILE A 63 -10.79 15.83 5.18
N ARG A 64 -10.97 14.99 6.22
CA ARG A 64 -11.23 13.55 6.06
C ARG A 64 -12.50 13.27 5.29
N LYS A 65 -13.60 13.99 5.60
CA LYS A 65 -14.86 13.86 4.88
C LYS A 65 -14.71 14.23 3.40
N TRP A 66 -13.97 15.27 3.12
CA TRP A 66 -13.68 15.70 1.74
C TRP A 66 -12.80 14.71 1.01
N ASN A 67 -11.64 14.34 1.60
CA ASN A 67 -10.68 13.43 0.97
C ASN A 67 -11.25 12.03 0.70
N LYS A 68 -12.25 11.59 1.47
CA LYS A 68 -12.90 10.28 1.27
C LYS A 68 -13.52 10.13 -0.12
N THR A 69 -13.90 11.23 -0.77
CA THR A 69 -14.48 11.26 -2.13
C THR A 69 -13.41 11.38 -3.22
N TYR A 70 -12.14 11.57 -2.86
CA TYR A 70 -11.05 11.73 -3.80
C TYR A 70 -10.08 10.56 -3.77
N MET A 71 -9.63 10.17 -4.96
CA MET A 71 -8.57 9.19 -5.12
C MET A 71 -7.20 9.83 -4.87
N PHE A 72 -6.39 9.19 -4.02
CA PHE A 72 -5.00 9.57 -3.82
C PHE A 72 -4.14 9.18 -5.03
N ASN A 73 -3.10 9.94 -5.29
CA ASN A 73 -2.19 9.74 -6.44
C ASN A 73 -2.88 9.86 -7.80
N ARG A 74 -3.86 10.74 -7.90
CA ARG A 74 -4.56 11.07 -9.14
C ARG A 74 -3.62 11.85 -10.06
N GLY A 75 -3.20 11.27 -11.16
CA GLY A 75 -2.37 11.91 -12.17
C GLY A 75 -1.54 10.90 -12.96
N ASN A 76 -0.92 11.37 -14.07
CA ASN A 76 -0.19 10.53 -15.02
C ASN A 76 1.32 10.47 -14.72
N TYR A 77 1.76 10.89 -13.53
CA TYR A 77 3.17 10.90 -13.17
C TYR A 77 3.53 9.75 -12.25
N TYR A 78 4.62 9.04 -12.56
CA TYR A 78 5.20 8.01 -11.72
C TYR A 78 5.77 8.63 -10.44
N LYS A 79 5.21 8.27 -9.29
CA LYS A 79 5.55 8.88 -8.00
C LYS A 79 6.15 7.86 -7.04
N GLN A 80 7.40 8.09 -6.67
CA GLN A 80 8.11 7.28 -5.67
C GLN A 80 7.99 7.90 -4.27
N TYR A 81 6.81 7.87 -3.69
CA TYR A 81 6.66 8.29 -2.31
C TYR A 81 7.15 7.20 -1.35
N ARG A 82 7.65 7.62 -0.18
CA ARG A 82 7.92 6.68 0.92
C ARG A 82 6.60 6.14 1.48
N TYR A 83 6.59 4.91 1.97
CA TYR A 83 5.39 4.26 2.52
C TYR A 83 4.70 5.07 3.63
N GLY A 84 5.50 5.74 4.51
CA GLY A 84 4.96 6.62 5.55
C GLY A 84 4.04 7.71 5.02
N TRP A 85 4.33 8.25 3.82
CA TRP A 85 3.47 9.25 3.18
C TRP A 85 2.10 8.68 2.79
N TYR A 86 2.06 7.48 2.21
CA TYR A 86 0.80 6.80 1.91
C TYR A 86 -0.02 6.55 3.17
N ARG A 87 0.62 6.16 4.30
CA ARG A 87 -0.06 6.00 5.59
C ARG A 87 -0.63 7.31 6.13
N ILE A 88 0.12 8.41 6.05
CA ILE A 88 -0.38 9.73 6.46
C ILE A 88 -1.60 10.10 5.62
N CYS A 89 -1.53 9.96 4.30
CA CYS A 89 -2.64 10.29 3.40
C CYS A 89 -3.88 9.44 3.70
N SER A 90 -3.73 8.14 3.92
CA SER A 90 -4.85 7.26 4.23
C SER A 90 -5.35 7.45 5.68
N LYS A 91 -4.50 7.25 6.69
CA LYS A 91 -4.93 7.15 8.09
C LYS A 91 -5.18 8.50 8.75
N ILE A 92 -4.43 9.53 8.39
CA ILE A 92 -4.58 10.88 8.95
C ILE A 92 -5.50 11.72 8.07
N LEU A 93 -5.15 11.91 6.79
CA LEU A 93 -5.91 12.79 5.89
C LEU A 93 -7.20 12.15 5.34
N GLY A 94 -7.41 10.85 5.50
CA GLY A 94 -8.67 10.17 5.22
C GLY A 94 -8.94 9.85 3.76
N TYR A 95 -7.92 9.76 2.90
CA TYR A 95 -8.10 9.21 1.55
C TYR A 95 -8.45 7.72 1.63
N SER A 96 -9.56 7.33 1.03
CA SER A 96 -10.03 5.94 1.01
C SER A 96 -9.54 5.14 -0.19
N GLU A 97 -9.17 5.82 -1.28
CA GLU A 97 -8.79 5.21 -2.54
C GLU A 97 -7.40 5.69 -3.02
N CYS A 98 -6.63 4.76 -3.62
CA CYS A 98 -5.31 5.05 -4.19
C CYS A 98 -5.17 4.50 -5.61
N ASN A 99 -4.60 5.29 -6.51
CA ASN A 99 -4.23 4.83 -7.85
C ASN A 99 -2.90 4.08 -7.80
N LEU A 100 -2.89 2.81 -8.22
CA LEU A 100 -1.70 1.95 -8.26
C LEU A 100 -0.93 2.02 -9.58
N ILE A 101 -1.52 2.57 -10.66
CA ILE A 101 -0.91 2.55 -12.01
C ILE A 101 0.46 3.23 -12.01
N GLN A 102 0.61 4.30 -11.23
CA GLN A 102 1.83 5.11 -11.16
C GLN A 102 2.67 4.83 -9.90
N VAL A 103 2.55 3.64 -9.36
CA VAL A 103 3.23 3.22 -8.12
C VAL A 103 4.19 2.06 -8.42
N PRO A 104 5.44 2.06 -7.90
CA PRO A 104 6.36 0.94 -8.06
C PRO A 104 5.76 -0.38 -7.55
N ILE A 105 6.09 -1.49 -8.22
CA ILE A 105 5.49 -2.80 -7.92
C ILE A 105 5.67 -3.22 -6.45
N TYR A 106 6.84 -3.02 -5.87
CA TYR A 106 7.08 -3.29 -4.45
C TYR A 106 6.17 -2.48 -3.53
N MET A 107 5.87 -1.24 -3.92
CA MET A 107 4.98 -0.39 -3.15
C MET A 107 3.51 -0.80 -3.34
N GLN A 108 3.12 -1.26 -4.56
CA GLN A 108 1.79 -1.84 -4.80
C GLN A 108 1.55 -3.02 -3.85
N PHE A 109 2.49 -3.99 -3.79
CA PHE A 109 2.43 -5.10 -2.83
C PHE A 109 2.32 -4.57 -1.39
N LYS A 110 3.17 -3.63 -1.00
CA LYS A 110 3.20 -3.11 0.37
C LYS A 110 1.89 -2.43 0.77
N LEU A 111 1.29 -1.66 -0.13
CA LEU A 111 0.01 -0.98 0.13
C LEU A 111 -1.14 -1.97 0.29
N VAL A 112 -1.21 -2.97 -0.59
CA VAL A 112 -2.28 -3.99 -0.59
C VAL A 112 -2.16 -4.92 0.62
N LEU A 113 -0.95 -5.42 0.91
CA LEU A 113 -0.72 -6.34 2.04
C LEU A 113 -1.01 -5.72 3.41
N ASN A 114 -0.83 -4.40 3.52
CA ASN A 114 -1.02 -3.68 4.79
C ASN A 114 -2.36 -2.93 4.87
N ASP A 115 -3.32 -3.18 3.99
CA ASP A 115 -4.62 -2.49 3.94
C ASP A 115 -4.50 -0.98 4.13
N THR A 116 -3.56 -0.40 3.37
CA THR A 116 -3.26 1.02 3.55
C THR A 116 -4.44 1.89 3.14
N PHE A 117 -5.15 1.52 2.07
CA PHE A 117 -6.37 2.16 1.60
C PHE A 117 -7.51 1.14 1.50
N ASP A 118 -8.75 1.62 1.53
CA ASP A 118 -9.95 0.78 1.42
C ASP A 118 -10.14 0.26 -0.01
N LYS A 119 -9.77 1.10 -1.01
CA LYS A 119 -9.92 0.80 -2.43
C LYS A 119 -8.65 1.13 -3.21
N TYR A 120 -8.45 0.38 -4.30
CA TYR A 120 -7.33 0.58 -5.22
C TYR A 120 -7.82 0.67 -6.65
N ASN A 121 -7.49 1.77 -7.33
CA ASN A 121 -7.67 1.89 -8.77
C ASN A 121 -6.44 1.28 -9.46
N CYS A 122 -6.69 0.30 -10.29
CA CYS A 122 -5.64 -0.43 -11.02
C CYS A 122 -5.64 -0.16 -12.52
N GLY A 123 -6.59 0.67 -13.01
CA GLY A 123 -6.89 0.81 -14.44
C GLY A 123 -7.85 -0.27 -14.94
N GLU A 124 -8.28 -0.11 -16.18
CA GLU A 124 -9.10 -1.07 -16.89
C GLU A 124 -8.22 -1.92 -17.79
N PHE A 125 -8.41 -3.22 -17.74
CA PHE A 125 -7.72 -4.20 -18.58
C PHE A 125 -8.74 -5.17 -19.12
N ASP A 126 -8.59 -5.52 -20.40
CA ASP A 126 -9.38 -6.57 -21.02
C ASP A 126 -9.11 -7.89 -20.32
N LYS A 127 -10.18 -8.62 -20.02
CA LYS A 127 -10.08 -9.94 -19.41
C LYS A 127 -9.65 -10.96 -20.46
N LYS A 128 -8.59 -11.69 -20.18
CA LYS A 128 -8.15 -12.79 -21.02
C LYS A 128 -8.65 -14.10 -20.43
N GLU A 129 -9.59 -14.73 -21.12
CA GLU A 129 -10.08 -16.06 -20.80
C GLU A 129 -9.17 -17.13 -21.44
N ASN A 130 -9.02 -18.27 -20.78
CA ASN A 130 -8.19 -19.41 -21.25
C ASN A 130 -6.70 -19.06 -21.46
N ASP A 131 -6.14 -18.27 -20.57
CA ASP A 131 -4.71 -17.96 -20.57
C ASP A 131 -3.90 -19.22 -20.23
N THR A 132 -2.90 -19.54 -21.02
CA THR A 132 -2.04 -20.71 -20.77
C THR A 132 -0.90 -20.30 -19.85
N ILE A 133 -0.89 -20.90 -18.65
CA ILE A 133 0.15 -20.61 -17.64
C ILE A 133 1.09 -21.80 -17.54
N SER A 134 2.39 -21.53 -17.65
CA SER A 134 3.44 -22.51 -17.39
C SER A 134 4.05 -22.31 -16.01
N VAL A 135 4.36 -23.42 -15.35
CA VAL A 135 4.99 -23.45 -14.04
C VAL A 135 6.29 -24.24 -14.14
N SER A 136 7.38 -23.66 -13.72
CA SER A 136 8.70 -24.29 -13.65
C SER A 136 9.26 -24.19 -12.24
N LYS A 137 9.81 -25.28 -11.73
CA LYS A 137 10.41 -25.40 -10.40
C LYS A 137 11.89 -25.77 -10.54
N SER A 138 12.78 -25.01 -9.91
CA SER A 138 14.21 -25.24 -9.90
C SER A 138 14.78 -25.18 -8.48
N ASN A 139 15.80 -25.97 -8.21
CA ASN A 139 16.53 -26.04 -6.93
C ASN A 139 15.67 -26.46 -5.71
N PHE A 140 14.53 -27.12 -5.90
CA PHE A 140 13.66 -27.59 -4.81
C PHE A 140 14.20 -28.80 -4.03
N SER A 141 15.34 -29.36 -4.43
CA SER A 141 16.03 -30.43 -3.69
C SER A 141 16.73 -29.95 -2.42
N HIS A 142 16.92 -28.64 -2.25
CA HIS A 142 17.57 -28.06 -1.09
C HIS A 142 16.53 -27.61 -0.04
N GLU A 143 16.69 -28.08 1.19
CA GLU A 143 15.89 -27.58 2.31
C GLU A 143 16.36 -26.19 2.71
N THR A 144 15.55 -25.20 2.47
CA THR A 144 15.77 -23.80 2.90
C THR A 144 14.49 -23.21 3.47
N ASP A 145 14.64 -22.16 4.27
CA ASP A 145 13.51 -21.37 4.79
C ASP A 145 13.07 -20.25 3.82
N GLU A 146 13.71 -20.18 2.65
CA GLU A 146 13.55 -19.11 1.67
C GLU A 146 13.20 -19.65 0.27
N VAL A 147 12.32 -18.97 -0.45
CA VAL A 147 11.95 -19.31 -1.83
C VAL A 147 11.87 -18.05 -2.70
N ASN A 148 12.27 -18.18 -3.96
CA ASN A 148 12.01 -17.18 -5.00
C ASN A 148 10.71 -17.51 -5.74
N VAL A 149 9.83 -16.54 -5.87
CA VAL A 149 8.61 -16.61 -6.67
C VAL A 149 8.70 -15.58 -7.78
N MET A 150 8.93 -16.06 -9.00
CA MET A 150 9.02 -15.24 -10.21
C MET A 150 7.67 -15.29 -10.94
N ILE A 151 7.08 -14.14 -11.22
CA ILE A 151 5.76 -14.00 -11.84
C ILE A 151 5.92 -13.19 -13.14
N SER A 152 5.90 -13.89 -14.26
CA SER A 152 6.07 -13.35 -15.60
C SER A 152 4.70 -13.11 -16.23
N ASP A 153 4.29 -11.84 -16.35
CA ASP A 153 3.00 -11.44 -16.93
C ASP A 153 3.20 -10.52 -18.15
N THR A 154 3.57 -9.26 -17.93
CA THR A 154 3.71 -8.26 -18.99
C THR A 154 5.01 -8.44 -19.79
N TYR A 155 6.06 -8.88 -19.15
CA TYR A 155 7.36 -9.14 -19.77
C TYR A 155 7.89 -10.51 -19.31
N PRO A 156 8.54 -11.26 -20.23
CA PRO A 156 9.11 -12.55 -19.87
C PRO A 156 10.21 -12.40 -18.84
N LEU A 157 10.23 -13.32 -17.88
CA LEU A 157 11.28 -13.45 -16.88
C LEU A 157 12.10 -14.69 -17.12
N SER A 158 13.39 -14.61 -16.81
CA SER A 158 14.34 -15.73 -16.84
C SER A 158 15.15 -15.80 -15.55
N LEU A 159 15.63 -16.99 -15.21
CA LEU A 159 16.47 -17.21 -14.02
C LEU A 159 17.77 -16.39 -14.03
N SER A 160 18.27 -16.01 -15.23
CA SER A 160 19.46 -15.17 -15.38
C SER A 160 19.30 -13.75 -14.83
N GLN A 161 18.05 -13.29 -14.67
CA GLN A 161 17.74 -11.97 -14.13
C GLN A 161 17.74 -11.93 -12.59
N LEU A 162 17.81 -13.09 -11.93
CA LEU A 162 17.95 -13.17 -10.48
C LEU A 162 19.31 -12.63 -10.02
N PRO A 163 19.33 -11.95 -8.85
CA PRO A 163 20.60 -11.62 -8.20
C PRO A 163 21.45 -12.86 -7.96
N GLU A 164 22.76 -12.78 -8.14
CA GLU A 164 23.68 -13.92 -7.98
C GLU A 164 23.51 -14.65 -6.65
N ILE A 165 23.35 -13.88 -5.56
CA ILE A 165 23.14 -14.41 -4.20
C ILE A 165 21.82 -15.18 -4.02
N LYS A 166 20.90 -15.08 -4.98
CA LYS A 166 19.55 -15.70 -4.94
C LYS A 166 19.39 -16.84 -5.95
N LYS A 167 20.35 -17.08 -6.83
CA LYS A 167 20.24 -18.11 -7.89
C LYS A 167 20.15 -19.54 -7.37
N ASN A 168 20.77 -19.81 -6.22
CA ASN A 168 20.81 -21.16 -5.63
C ASN A 168 19.60 -21.47 -4.73
N ILE A 169 18.71 -20.49 -4.51
CA ILE A 169 17.50 -20.65 -3.71
C ILE A 169 16.43 -21.36 -4.55
N PRO A 170 15.60 -22.24 -3.94
CA PRO A 170 14.44 -22.80 -4.62
C PRO A 170 13.65 -21.73 -5.34
N THR A 171 13.40 -21.91 -6.62
CA THR A 171 12.79 -20.91 -7.47
C THR A 171 11.58 -21.49 -8.19
N LEU A 172 10.45 -20.85 -7.99
CA LEU A 172 9.18 -21.06 -8.66
C LEU A 172 8.98 -19.98 -9.73
N LEU A 173 9.02 -20.37 -10.99
CA LEU A 173 8.73 -19.46 -12.12
C LEU A 173 7.34 -19.78 -12.68
N ILE A 174 6.46 -18.81 -12.60
CA ILE A 174 5.09 -18.86 -13.14
C ILE A 174 5.01 -17.86 -14.27
N SER A 175 4.77 -18.35 -15.48
CA SER A 175 4.81 -17.54 -16.69
C SER A 175 3.53 -17.68 -17.48
N ARG A 176 3.00 -16.55 -17.94
CA ARG A 176 1.96 -16.51 -18.94
C ARG A 176 2.60 -16.74 -20.33
N ASN A 177 2.15 -17.73 -21.06
CA ASN A 177 2.82 -18.19 -22.27
C ASN A 177 2.69 -17.26 -23.49
N ASN A 178 1.83 -16.24 -23.45
CA ASN A 178 1.64 -15.29 -24.55
C ASN A 178 2.50 -14.04 -24.38
N THR A 179 3.79 -14.20 -24.12
CA THR A 179 4.74 -13.08 -23.88
C THR A 179 5.09 -12.25 -25.11
N ASN A 180 4.68 -12.67 -26.31
CA ASN A 180 4.83 -11.87 -27.55
C ASN A 180 3.77 -10.78 -27.69
N ASP A 181 2.75 -10.81 -26.82
CA ASP A 181 1.69 -9.81 -26.80
C ASP A 181 2.04 -8.74 -25.77
N VAL A 182 2.39 -7.54 -26.26
CA VAL A 182 2.76 -6.39 -25.42
C VAL A 182 1.57 -5.87 -24.59
N ASN A 183 0.37 -6.39 -24.86
CA ASN A 183 -0.85 -5.97 -24.20
C ASN A 183 -0.93 -6.48 -22.75
N ARG A 184 -1.45 -5.63 -21.90
CA ARG A 184 -1.69 -5.93 -20.50
C ARG A 184 -3.12 -6.40 -20.33
N TYR A 185 -3.30 -7.59 -19.78
CA TYR A 185 -4.62 -8.18 -19.58
C TYR A 185 -4.88 -8.45 -18.09
N ASP A 186 -6.15 -8.46 -17.71
CA ASP A 186 -6.59 -9.12 -16.49
C ASP A 186 -6.54 -10.64 -16.72
N SER A 187 -5.69 -11.34 -15.98
CA SER A 187 -5.51 -12.79 -16.10
C SER A 187 -5.88 -13.50 -14.77
N PRO A 188 -7.15 -13.85 -14.59
CA PRO A 188 -7.59 -14.62 -13.42
C PRO A 188 -6.89 -15.97 -13.29
N GLU A 189 -6.52 -16.59 -14.42
CA GLU A 189 -5.80 -17.87 -14.44
C GLU A 189 -4.40 -17.74 -13.86
N LEU A 190 -3.67 -16.66 -14.20
CA LEU A 190 -2.36 -16.37 -13.59
C LEU A 190 -2.51 -16.18 -12.08
N VAL A 191 -3.48 -15.40 -11.65
CA VAL A 191 -3.74 -15.17 -10.21
C VAL A 191 -4.03 -16.47 -9.50
N ARG A 192 -4.92 -17.32 -10.05
CA ARG A 192 -5.29 -18.64 -9.51
C ARG A 192 -4.07 -19.55 -9.42
N CYS A 193 -3.26 -19.60 -10.47
CA CYS A 193 -2.06 -20.42 -10.53
C CYS A 193 -1.05 -19.97 -9.43
N VAL A 194 -0.77 -18.67 -9.32
CA VAL A 194 0.12 -18.15 -8.27
C VAL A 194 -0.39 -18.49 -6.87
N VAL A 195 -1.70 -18.35 -6.63
CA VAL A 195 -2.31 -18.69 -5.32
C VAL A 195 -2.11 -20.16 -5.00
N ASN A 196 -2.36 -21.05 -5.95
CA ASN A 196 -2.25 -22.50 -5.74
C ASN A 196 -0.79 -22.91 -5.48
N GLU A 197 0.13 -22.40 -6.29
CA GLU A 197 1.56 -22.73 -6.14
C GLU A 197 2.15 -22.17 -4.85
N VAL A 198 1.81 -20.94 -4.46
CA VAL A 198 2.25 -20.35 -3.20
C VAL A 198 1.69 -21.11 -1.99
N ARG A 199 0.44 -21.57 -2.06
CA ARG A 199 -0.17 -22.36 -1.00
C ARG A 199 0.38 -23.78 -0.91
N SER A 200 0.92 -24.34 -2.01
CA SER A 200 1.54 -25.65 -2.05
C SER A 200 2.98 -25.65 -1.55
N LEU A 201 3.57 -24.48 -1.24
CA LEU A 201 4.92 -24.39 -0.70
C LEU A 201 5.02 -25.08 0.65
N ASN A 202 6.19 -25.68 0.91
CA ASN A 202 6.45 -26.41 2.14
C ASN A 202 6.33 -25.46 3.36
N ASN A 203 5.82 -25.96 4.47
CA ASN A 203 5.66 -25.24 5.74
C ASN A 203 6.99 -24.73 6.34
N ASN A 204 8.12 -25.25 5.89
CA ASN A 204 9.45 -24.79 6.28
C ASN A 204 9.81 -23.43 5.68
N ILE A 205 9.14 -23.02 4.61
CA ILE A 205 9.39 -21.73 3.96
C ILE A 205 8.87 -20.60 4.86
N LYS A 206 9.76 -19.73 5.29
CA LYS A 206 9.46 -18.55 6.14
C LYS A 206 9.63 -17.23 5.40
N LYS A 207 10.44 -17.22 4.33
CA LYS A 207 10.75 -16.01 3.55
C LYS A 207 10.42 -16.23 2.09
N VAL A 208 9.68 -15.29 1.52
CA VAL A 208 9.32 -15.30 0.11
C VAL A 208 9.89 -14.07 -0.59
N ASN A 209 10.67 -14.31 -1.63
CA ASN A 209 11.21 -13.29 -2.52
C ASN A 209 10.35 -13.23 -3.78
N VAL A 210 9.70 -12.13 -4.01
CA VAL A 210 8.82 -11.93 -5.17
C VAL A 210 9.55 -11.11 -6.24
N TYR A 211 9.58 -11.65 -7.45
CA TYR A 211 10.10 -11.03 -8.66
C TYR A 211 8.97 -11.00 -9.68
N ALA A 212 8.37 -9.85 -9.94
CA ALA A 212 7.17 -9.78 -10.74
C ALA A 212 7.23 -8.70 -11.82
N THR A 213 6.62 -9.01 -12.96
CA THR A 213 6.40 -8.06 -14.08
C THR A 213 4.89 -7.84 -14.33
N THR A 214 4.09 -8.00 -13.29
CA THR A 214 2.63 -7.93 -13.34
C THR A 214 2.11 -6.51 -13.51
N ASN A 215 0.99 -6.37 -14.21
CA ASN A 215 0.25 -5.12 -14.24
C ASN A 215 -0.39 -4.81 -12.86
N PRO A 216 -0.85 -3.57 -12.59
CA PRO A 216 -1.36 -3.20 -11.28
C PRO A 216 -2.55 -4.03 -10.81
N LEU A 217 -3.44 -4.47 -11.72
CA LEU A 217 -4.61 -5.28 -11.37
C LEU A 217 -4.21 -6.69 -10.94
N ASN A 218 -3.39 -7.37 -11.76
CA ASN A 218 -2.87 -8.69 -11.41
C ASN A 218 -2.01 -8.63 -10.15
N THR A 219 -1.17 -7.56 -9.98
CA THR A 219 -0.40 -7.33 -8.75
C THR A 219 -1.30 -7.25 -7.51
N LYS A 220 -2.37 -6.44 -7.57
CA LYS A 220 -3.34 -6.30 -6.47
C LYS A 220 -3.99 -7.64 -6.15
N ASN A 221 -4.47 -8.35 -7.17
CA ASN A 221 -5.17 -9.62 -7.01
C ASN A 221 -4.24 -10.71 -6.45
N ILE A 222 -3.01 -10.80 -6.92
CA ILE A 222 -1.98 -11.72 -6.41
C ILE A 222 -1.61 -11.35 -4.96
N ALA A 223 -1.30 -10.09 -4.69
CA ALA A 223 -0.94 -9.65 -3.34
C ALA A 223 -2.05 -9.97 -2.33
N SER A 224 -3.31 -9.69 -2.67
CA SER A 224 -4.44 -9.93 -1.77
C SER A 224 -4.78 -11.40 -1.60
N SER A 225 -4.64 -12.24 -2.64
CA SER A 225 -5.11 -13.64 -2.62
C SER A 225 -4.04 -14.65 -2.26
N ALA A 226 -2.76 -14.39 -2.63
CA ALA A 226 -1.66 -15.30 -2.39
C ALA A 226 -0.85 -14.95 -1.12
N PHE A 227 -0.70 -13.67 -0.80
CA PHE A 227 0.21 -13.21 0.26
C PHE A 227 -0.47 -12.48 1.43
N LYS A 228 -1.70 -11.99 1.26
CA LYS A 228 -2.47 -11.39 2.35
C LYS A 228 -3.29 -12.46 3.05
N LEU A 229 -2.71 -13.05 4.05
CA LEU A 229 -3.26 -14.27 4.61
C LEU A 229 -3.74 -14.04 6.04
N GLY A 230 -5.00 -14.37 6.23
CA GLY A 230 -5.65 -14.40 7.54
C GLY A 230 -5.22 -15.64 8.34
N GLY A 231 -3.99 -15.64 8.89
CA GLY A 231 -3.57 -16.60 9.91
C GLY A 231 -3.28 -18.04 9.45
N ARG A 232 -3.27 -18.31 8.14
CA ARG A 232 -3.05 -19.68 7.62
C ARG A 232 -1.66 -19.93 7.06
N ASP A 233 -0.81 -18.87 6.95
CA ASP A 233 0.44 -19.03 6.28
C ASP A 233 1.64 -18.90 7.20
N ASN A 234 2.59 -19.74 6.86
CA ASN A 234 3.82 -19.90 7.61
C ASN A 234 4.87 -18.84 7.26
N PHE A 235 4.57 -17.88 6.36
CA PHE A 235 5.53 -16.87 5.96
C PHE A 235 5.70 -15.80 7.04
N ASN A 236 6.94 -15.58 7.43
CA ASN A 236 7.30 -14.51 8.36
C ASN A 236 7.65 -13.22 7.61
N GLU A 237 8.11 -13.35 6.36
CA GLU A 237 8.59 -12.21 5.59
C GLU A 237 8.32 -12.37 4.10
N VAL A 238 7.81 -11.30 3.47
CA VAL A 238 7.69 -11.16 2.02
C VAL A 238 8.53 -9.97 1.56
N ARG A 239 9.44 -10.22 0.62
CA ARG A 239 10.27 -9.20 -0.04
C ARG A 239 9.90 -9.11 -1.50
N VAL A 240 9.83 -7.89 -2.03
CA VAL A 240 9.66 -7.66 -3.47
C VAL A 240 10.91 -7.00 -4.01
N PHE A 241 11.40 -7.55 -5.12
CA PHE A 241 12.59 -7.08 -5.81
C PHE A 241 12.17 -6.20 -6.99
N GLN A 242 12.80 -5.04 -7.09
CA GLN A 242 12.56 -4.12 -8.21
C GLN A 242 13.50 -4.47 -9.36
N GLN A 243 12.95 -4.52 -10.56
CA GLN A 243 13.71 -4.70 -11.79
C GLN A 243 14.43 -3.39 -12.18
N GLU A 244 15.66 -3.49 -12.62
CA GLU A 244 16.43 -2.38 -13.19
C GLU A 244 15.89 -2.02 -14.57
N ARG A 245 16.07 -0.77 -14.98
CA ARG A 245 15.55 -0.28 -16.26
C ARG A 245 16.47 -0.58 -17.42
N ASP A 246 17.76 -0.79 -17.13
CA ASP A 246 18.83 -0.86 -18.13
C ASP A 246 19.28 -2.31 -18.38
N GLY A 247 19.83 -2.55 -19.56
CA GLY A 247 20.44 -3.81 -19.98
C GLY A 247 19.49 -5.00 -19.97
N ILE A 248 19.89 -6.11 -19.35
CA ILE A 248 19.14 -7.38 -19.29
C ILE A 248 17.96 -7.29 -18.31
N ARG A 249 17.68 -6.11 -17.75
CA ARG A 249 16.64 -5.88 -16.73
C ARG A 249 16.76 -6.82 -15.53
N LYS A 250 17.97 -6.93 -14.97
CA LYS A 250 18.21 -7.69 -13.74
C LYS A 250 17.41 -7.10 -12.59
N PHE A 251 17.11 -7.93 -11.62
CA PHE A 251 16.54 -7.46 -10.36
C PHE A 251 17.62 -6.94 -9.43
N ASN A 252 17.31 -5.90 -8.66
CA ASN A 252 18.22 -5.33 -7.67
C ASN A 252 18.69 -6.40 -6.67
N ASN A 253 19.91 -6.30 -6.17
CA ASN A 253 20.45 -7.24 -5.19
C ASN A 253 19.72 -7.19 -3.84
N LYS A 254 19.03 -6.08 -3.53
CA LYS A 254 18.33 -5.87 -2.26
C LYS A 254 16.82 -5.78 -2.48
N GLY A 255 16.10 -6.77 -1.97
CA GLY A 255 14.63 -6.75 -1.94
C GLY A 255 14.08 -5.82 -0.86
N ILE A 256 12.93 -5.24 -1.12
CA ILE A 256 12.21 -4.36 -0.19
C ILE A 256 11.22 -5.20 0.60
N VAL A 257 11.32 -5.18 1.93
CA VAL A 257 10.36 -5.86 2.82
C VAL A 257 9.00 -5.16 2.70
N VAL A 258 8.01 -5.91 2.21
CA VAL A 258 6.62 -5.43 2.03
C VAL A 258 5.70 -5.95 3.12
N TYR A 259 6.03 -7.10 3.70
CA TYR A 259 5.34 -7.71 4.84
C TYR A 259 6.37 -8.36 5.78
N LYS A 260 6.17 -8.18 7.06
CA LYS A 260 6.92 -8.86 8.13
C LYS A 260 5.98 -9.07 9.31
N ARG A 261 5.94 -10.32 9.79
CA ARG A 261 5.20 -10.73 10.99
C ARG A 261 6.00 -10.45 12.24
#